data_60aaf9d37469811e3e0bc33cb125880e
#
_entry.id   60aaf9d37469811e3e0bc33cb125880e
#
_cell.length_a   1.000
_cell.length_b   1.000
_cell.length_c   1.000
_cell.angle_alpha   90.00
_cell.angle_beta   90.00
_cell.angle_gamma   90.00
#
_symmetry.space_group_name_H-M   'P 1'
#
loop_
_entity.id
_entity.type
_entity.pdbx_description
1 polymer ?
#
loop_
_entity_poly.entity_id
_entity_poly.type
_entity_poly.pdbx_seq_one_letter_code
_entity_poly.pdbx_strand_id
1 'polypeptide(L)'
;MLVYFSFGWLKGVLPELTLGAAALLVAGFYLFLVRLASKLPDLDQSGEVIDLEKLPPAGRIALTGLHYLLPIMVLLWCVLIERLSPALSAFWATIVMATVLVTQHPLKAWFRGENQWNERFQQGMQDLWRGLANGAENMIGIGVATGVAGVIIGTVSLTGAHQVIGEFVEMLSSGSLILMLLLVAVMSLLLGMGLPTTANYIGVSSWMAPLIVSLGSERGLLGARVA
;
A
#
# COMPACT_ATOMS: atom_id res chain seq x y z
N MET A 1 -18.19 1.42 -13.30
CA MET A 1 -19.50 1.27 -12.64
C MET A 1 -20.18 -0.05 -12.99
N LEU A 2 -20.28 -0.47 -14.26
CA LEU A 2 -20.86 -1.76 -14.66
C LEU A 2 -20.19 -2.97 -13.98
N VAL A 3 -18.87 -3.01 -13.89
CA VAL A 3 -18.12 -4.10 -13.24
C VAL A 3 -18.44 -4.22 -11.74
N TYR A 4 -18.64 -3.09 -11.05
CA TYR A 4 -19.01 -3.07 -9.63
C TYR A 4 -20.42 -3.66 -9.41
N PHE A 5 -21.38 -3.28 -10.25
CA PHE A 5 -22.77 -3.78 -10.15
C PHE A 5 -22.88 -5.26 -10.53
N SER A 6 -22.18 -5.70 -11.59
CA SER A 6 -22.18 -7.11 -11.99
C SER A 6 -21.53 -8.02 -10.95
N PHE A 7 -20.44 -7.55 -10.30
CA PHE A 7 -19.80 -8.30 -9.21
C PHE A 7 -20.65 -8.31 -7.93
N GLY A 8 -21.30 -7.19 -7.58
CA GLY A 8 -22.21 -7.15 -6.43
C GLY A 8 -23.40 -8.09 -6.59
N TRP A 9 -23.94 -8.19 -7.80
CA TRP A 9 -25.03 -9.11 -8.11
C TRP A 9 -24.58 -10.58 -8.10
N LEU A 10 -23.38 -10.87 -8.66
CA LEU A 10 -22.81 -12.21 -8.69
C LEU A 10 -22.49 -12.73 -7.27
N LYS A 11 -22.05 -11.85 -6.37
CA LYS A 11 -21.75 -12.16 -4.96
C LYS A 11 -23.02 -12.56 -4.18
N GLY A 12 -24.19 -12.00 -4.57
CA GLY A 12 -25.47 -12.34 -3.97
C GLY A 12 -26.06 -13.68 -4.44
N VAL A 13 -25.70 -14.14 -5.64
CA VAL A 13 -26.29 -15.33 -6.27
C VAL A 13 -25.41 -16.57 -6.11
N LEU A 14 -24.08 -16.44 -6.16
CA LEU A 14 -23.12 -17.56 -6.13
C LEU A 14 -21.82 -17.14 -5.43
N PRO A 15 -21.77 -17.14 -4.09
CA PRO A 15 -20.59 -16.65 -3.34
C PRO A 15 -19.31 -17.46 -3.60
N GLU A 16 -19.40 -18.75 -3.87
CA GLU A 16 -18.23 -19.60 -4.14
C GLU A 16 -17.65 -19.43 -5.55
N LEU A 17 -18.48 -19.06 -6.53
CA LEU A 17 -18.03 -18.83 -7.91
C LEU A 17 -17.44 -17.43 -8.13
N THR A 18 -17.68 -16.47 -7.22
CA THR A 18 -17.21 -15.09 -7.37
C THR A 18 -15.71 -14.96 -7.33
N LEU A 19 -15.04 -15.72 -6.47
CA LEU A 19 -13.58 -15.72 -6.35
C LEU A 19 -12.94 -16.31 -7.61
N GLY A 20 -13.49 -17.39 -8.14
CA GLY A 20 -13.05 -18.00 -9.39
C GLY A 20 -13.27 -17.09 -10.60
N ALA A 21 -14.42 -16.44 -10.68
CA ALA A 21 -14.73 -15.49 -11.76
C ALA A 21 -13.83 -14.24 -11.69
N ALA A 22 -13.55 -13.72 -10.49
CA ALA A 22 -12.60 -12.64 -10.28
C ALA A 22 -11.19 -13.02 -10.74
N ALA A 23 -10.70 -14.20 -10.34
CA ALA A 23 -9.40 -14.70 -10.74
C ALA A 23 -9.30 -14.89 -12.26
N LEU A 24 -10.34 -15.43 -12.91
CA LEU A 24 -10.39 -15.57 -14.36
C LEU A 24 -10.39 -14.21 -15.09
N LEU A 25 -11.12 -13.22 -14.57
CA LEU A 25 -11.12 -11.87 -15.13
C LEU A 25 -9.75 -11.20 -15.01
N VAL A 26 -9.12 -11.31 -13.83
CA VAL A 26 -7.74 -10.80 -13.61
C VAL A 26 -6.75 -11.49 -14.53
N ALA A 27 -6.82 -12.82 -14.68
CA ALA A 27 -5.97 -13.59 -15.58
C ALA A 27 -6.21 -13.23 -17.05
N GLY A 28 -7.47 -13.11 -17.48
CA GLY A 28 -7.81 -12.70 -18.85
C GLY A 28 -7.34 -11.28 -19.17
N PHE A 29 -7.53 -10.36 -18.24
CA PHE A 29 -7.06 -8.99 -18.36
C PHE A 29 -5.52 -8.92 -18.40
N TYR A 30 -4.85 -9.72 -17.55
CA TYR A 30 -3.41 -9.86 -17.59
C TYR A 30 -2.90 -10.37 -18.94
N LEU A 31 -3.47 -11.45 -19.49
CA LEU A 31 -3.09 -11.98 -20.80
C LEU A 31 -3.31 -10.94 -21.91
N PHE A 32 -4.39 -10.18 -21.84
CA PHE A 32 -4.64 -9.09 -22.78
C PHE A 32 -3.56 -8.01 -22.70
N LEU A 33 -3.19 -7.58 -21.49
CA LEU A 33 -2.15 -6.57 -21.30
C LEU A 33 -0.77 -7.05 -21.74
N VAL A 34 -0.40 -8.31 -21.44
CA VAL A 34 0.87 -8.92 -21.90
C VAL A 34 0.90 -9.02 -23.42
N ARG A 35 -0.23 -9.39 -24.05
CA ARG A 35 -0.34 -9.41 -25.52
C ARG A 35 -0.19 -8.01 -26.12
N LEU A 36 -0.71 -6.98 -25.46
CA LEU A 36 -0.51 -5.61 -25.89
C LEU A 36 0.95 -5.18 -25.76
N ALA A 37 1.57 -5.50 -24.63
CA ALA A 37 2.99 -5.24 -24.36
C ALA A 37 3.92 -6.02 -25.31
N SER A 38 3.58 -7.25 -25.74
CA SER A 38 4.40 -8.05 -26.63
C SER A 38 4.54 -7.46 -28.05
N LYS A 39 3.63 -6.58 -28.46
CA LYS A 39 3.69 -5.85 -29.75
C LYS A 39 4.67 -4.68 -29.74
N LEU A 40 5.12 -4.27 -28.57
CA LEU A 40 6.06 -3.17 -28.38
C LEU A 40 7.47 -3.74 -28.15
N PRO A 41 8.53 -3.07 -28.65
CA PRO A 41 9.89 -3.50 -28.35
C PRO A 41 10.15 -3.44 -26.86
N ASP A 42 10.85 -4.42 -26.31
CA ASP A 42 11.32 -4.38 -24.93
C ASP A 42 12.28 -3.19 -24.82
N LEU A 43 12.12 -2.42 -23.75
CA LEU A 43 13.14 -1.43 -23.37
C LEU A 43 14.37 -2.22 -22.97
N ASP A 44 15.42 -2.17 -23.77
CA ASP A 44 16.67 -2.86 -23.54
C ASP A 44 17.17 -2.51 -22.13
N GLN A 45 17.19 -3.51 -21.26
CA GLN A 45 17.83 -3.46 -19.94
C GLN A 45 19.36 -3.67 -20.04
N SER A 46 19.89 -3.82 -21.25
CA SER A 46 21.31 -3.81 -21.50
C SER A 46 21.83 -2.41 -21.21
N GLY A 47 22.54 -2.25 -20.10
CA GLY A 47 23.09 -1.00 -19.55
C GLY A 47 23.90 -0.10 -20.52
N GLU A 48 23.54 -0.10 -21.79
CA GLU A 48 23.94 0.90 -22.75
C GLU A 48 23.34 2.23 -22.35
N VAL A 49 24.23 3.22 -22.22
CA VAL A 49 23.93 4.61 -21.94
C VAL A 49 22.72 5.02 -22.79
N ILE A 50 21.57 5.20 -22.13
CA ILE A 50 20.37 5.71 -22.80
C ILE A 50 20.80 7.02 -23.48
N ASP A 51 20.77 7.01 -24.81
CA ASP A 51 21.06 8.20 -25.57
C ASP A 51 19.99 9.25 -25.24
N LEU A 52 20.36 10.19 -24.38
CA LEU A 52 19.45 11.23 -23.85
C LEU A 52 18.86 12.11 -24.96
N GLU A 53 19.39 12.02 -26.18
CA GLU A 53 18.88 12.75 -27.34
C GLU A 53 17.62 12.11 -27.98
N LYS A 54 17.34 10.81 -27.71
CA LYS A 54 16.20 10.10 -28.30
C LYS A 54 15.38 9.36 -27.25
N LEU A 55 14.76 10.08 -26.33
CA LEU A 55 13.80 9.51 -25.39
C LEU A 55 12.59 8.94 -26.16
N PRO A 56 12.27 7.65 -25.97
CA PRO A 56 11.09 7.08 -26.60
C PRO A 56 9.81 7.77 -26.09
N PRO A 57 8.74 7.90 -26.91
CA PRO A 57 7.54 8.61 -26.52
C PRO A 57 6.90 7.95 -25.28
N ALA A 58 6.58 8.77 -24.27
CA ALA A 58 6.08 8.33 -22.98
C ALA A 58 4.88 7.36 -23.05
N GLY A 59 4.01 7.51 -24.06
CA GLY A 59 2.88 6.62 -24.28
C GLY A 59 3.26 5.16 -24.61
N ARG A 60 4.35 4.95 -25.35
CA ARG A 60 4.83 3.59 -25.64
C ARG A 60 5.44 2.92 -24.41
N ILE A 61 6.19 3.69 -23.62
CA ILE A 61 6.75 3.20 -22.35
C ILE A 61 5.64 2.82 -21.36
N ALA A 62 4.62 3.67 -21.24
CA ALA A 62 3.48 3.39 -20.38
C ALA A 62 2.75 2.10 -20.75
N LEU A 63 2.56 1.85 -22.06
CA LEU A 63 1.88 0.64 -22.52
C LEU A 63 2.69 -0.64 -22.30
N THR A 64 4.03 -0.59 -22.33
CA THR A 64 4.89 -1.74 -22.02
C THR A 64 4.82 -2.16 -20.56
N GLY A 65 4.59 -1.20 -19.65
CA GLY A 65 4.55 -1.43 -18.19
C GLY A 65 3.14 -1.55 -17.59
N LEU A 66 2.07 -1.45 -18.38
CA LEU A 66 0.70 -1.37 -17.86
C LEU A 66 0.29 -2.60 -17.03
N HIS A 67 0.83 -3.77 -17.34
CA HIS A 67 0.56 -5.01 -16.60
C HIS A 67 1.09 -4.98 -15.13
N TYR A 68 2.07 -4.12 -14.82
CA TYR A 68 2.53 -3.91 -13.45
C TYR A 68 1.55 -3.13 -12.56
N LEU A 69 0.54 -2.48 -13.15
CA LEU A 69 -0.52 -1.85 -12.37
C LEU A 69 -1.54 -2.86 -11.82
N LEU A 70 -1.56 -4.08 -12.36
CA LEU A 70 -2.53 -5.11 -12.00
C LEU A 70 -2.42 -5.52 -10.51
N PRO A 71 -1.24 -5.78 -9.91
CA PRO A 71 -1.12 -6.02 -8.47
C PRO A 71 -1.65 -4.87 -7.61
N ILE A 72 -1.46 -3.62 -8.05
CA ILE A 72 -1.97 -2.44 -7.36
C ILE A 72 -3.50 -2.40 -7.41
N MET A 73 -4.09 -2.72 -8.57
CA MET A 73 -5.55 -2.83 -8.71
C MET A 73 -6.13 -3.93 -7.80
N VAL A 74 -5.46 -5.08 -7.71
CA VAL A 74 -5.84 -6.17 -6.82
C VAL A 74 -5.75 -5.74 -5.35
N LEU A 75 -4.67 -5.04 -4.97
CA LEU A 75 -4.52 -4.50 -3.62
C LEU A 75 -5.68 -3.57 -3.26
N LEU A 76 -5.98 -2.60 -4.13
CA LEU A 76 -7.08 -1.65 -3.92
C LEU A 76 -8.44 -2.35 -3.87
N TRP A 77 -8.66 -3.35 -4.72
CA TRP A 77 -9.86 -4.17 -4.67
C TRP A 77 -10.02 -4.87 -3.33
N CYS A 78 -8.99 -5.55 -2.86
CA CYS A 78 -9.00 -6.27 -1.57
C CYS A 78 -9.26 -5.34 -0.38
N VAL A 79 -8.63 -4.14 -0.38
CA VAL A 79 -8.81 -3.17 0.72
C VAL A 79 -10.16 -2.48 0.67
N LEU A 80 -10.58 -1.96 -0.50
CA LEU A 80 -11.74 -1.08 -0.61
C LEU A 80 -13.05 -1.84 -0.77
N ILE A 81 -13.05 -2.95 -1.51
CA ILE A 81 -14.26 -3.69 -1.85
C ILE A 81 -14.46 -4.88 -0.94
N GLU A 82 -13.46 -5.75 -0.80
CA GLU A 82 -13.52 -6.93 0.08
C GLU A 82 -13.29 -6.56 1.54
N ARG A 83 -12.80 -5.34 1.83
CA ARG A 83 -12.51 -4.83 3.19
C ARG A 83 -11.62 -5.77 4.00
N LEU A 84 -10.68 -6.44 3.31
CA LEU A 84 -9.69 -7.28 3.96
C LEU A 84 -8.69 -6.42 4.75
N SER A 85 -8.01 -7.04 5.72
CA SER A 85 -6.94 -6.33 6.43
C SER A 85 -5.84 -5.89 5.47
N PRO A 86 -5.14 -4.78 5.72
CA PRO A 86 -4.05 -4.30 4.87
C PRO A 86 -2.96 -5.37 4.62
N ALA A 87 -2.63 -6.16 5.64
CA ALA A 87 -1.65 -7.22 5.55
C ALA A 87 -2.09 -8.34 4.59
N LEU A 88 -3.35 -8.79 4.69
CA LEU A 88 -3.90 -9.82 3.81
C LEU A 88 -4.04 -9.32 2.37
N SER A 89 -4.42 -8.06 2.19
CA SER A 89 -4.50 -7.43 0.87
C SER A 89 -3.13 -7.33 0.21
N ALA A 90 -2.10 -6.93 0.97
CA ALA A 90 -0.72 -6.90 0.50
C ALA A 90 -0.19 -8.30 0.15
N PHE A 91 -0.56 -9.33 0.91
CA PHE A 91 -0.20 -10.72 0.62
C PHE A 91 -0.74 -11.15 -0.76
N TRP A 92 -2.02 -10.94 -1.04
CA TRP A 92 -2.61 -11.28 -2.34
C TRP A 92 -2.00 -10.48 -3.49
N ALA A 93 -1.78 -9.18 -3.29
CA ALA A 93 -1.10 -8.34 -4.28
C ALA A 93 0.32 -8.82 -4.58
N THR A 94 1.06 -9.28 -3.56
CA THR A 94 2.41 -9.84 -3.71
C THR A 94 2.40 -11.14 -4.49
N ILE A 95 1.43 -12.04 -4.26
CA ILE A 95 1.27 -13.27 -5.05
C ILE A 95 1.00 -12.94 -6.52
N VAL A 96 0.12 -11.99 -6.80
CA VAL A 96 -0.17 -11.55 -8.17
C VAL A 96 1.09 -10.94 -8.81
N MET A 97 1.83 -10.10 -8.08
CA MET A 97 3.09 -9.51 -8.57
C MET A 97 4.14 -10.58 -8.89
N ALA A 98 4.33 -11.56 -7.98
CA ALA A 98 5.24 -12.68 -8.20
C ALA A 98 4.85 -13.50 -9.45
N THR A 99 3.56 -13.76 -9.62
CA THR A 99 3.04 -14.46 -10.81
C THR A 99 3.32 -13.66 -12.09
N VAL A 100 3.08 -12.34 -12.06
CA VAL A 100 3.36 -11.44 -13.19
C VAL A 100 4.85 -11.47 -13.53
N LEU A 101 5.75 -11.34 -12.55
CA LEU A 101 7.21 -11.33 -12.79
C LEU A 101 7.70 -12.62 -13.42
N VAL A 102 7.24 -13.77 -12.93
CA VAL A 102 7.67 -15.08 -13.46
C VAL A 102 7.09 -15.35 -14.86
N THR A 103 5.84 -14.94 -15.11
CA THR A 103 5.13 -15.33 -16.34
C THR A 103 5.24 -14.32 -17.48
N GLN A 104 5.60 -13.06 -17.21
CA GLN A 104 5.64 -12.02 -18.24
C GLN A 104 6.63 -12.33 -19.40
N HIS A 105 7.84 -12.81 -19.06
CA HIS A 105 8.86 -13.08 -20.06
C HIS A 105 8.51 -14.27 -20.97
N PRO A 106 8.14 -15.45 -20.44
CA PRO A 106 7.72 -16.57 -21.27
C PRO A 106 6.45 -16.30 -22.07
N LEU A 107 5.48 -15.54 -21.52
CA LEU A 107 4.27 -15.17 -22.25
C LEU A 107 4.56 -14.20 -23.41
N LYS A 108 5.43 -13.19 -23.19
CA LYS A 108 5.86 -12.29 -24.27
C LYS A 108 6.57 -13.05 -25.38
N ALA A 109 7.50 -13.99 -25.02
CA ALA A 109 8.18 -14.85 -25.97
C ALA A 109 7.21 -15.73 -26.78
N TRP A 110 6.22 -16.30 -26.09
CA TRP A 110 5.19 -17.10 -26.76
C TRP A 110 4.36 -16.30 -27.77
N PHE A 111 3.95 -15.07 -27.40
CA PHE A 111 3.21 -14.18 -28.32
C PHE A 111 4.05 -13.66 -29.49
N ARG A 112 5.38 -13.61 -29.34
CA ARG A 112 6.33 -13.24 -30.41
C ARG A 112 6.78 -14.42 -31.27
N GLY A 113 6.46 -15.67 -30.84
CA GLY A 113 6.89 -16.88 -31.54
C GLY A 113 8.37 -17.24 -31.31
N GLU A 114 8.98 -16.73 -30.24
CA GLU A 114 10.34 -17.06 -29.83
C GLU A 114 10.36 -18.41 -29.10
N ASN A 115 11.33 -19.31 -29.50
CA ASN A 115 11.38 -20.66 -28.92
C ASN A 115 12.36 -20.77 -27.73
N GLN A 116 12.53 -19.69 -26.95
CA GLN A 116 13.47 -19.59 -25.82
C GLN A 116 12.75 -19.65 -24.45
N TRP A 117 11.84 -20.59 -24.29
CA TRP A 117 11.00 -20.70 -23.08
C TRP A 117 11.80 -20.81 -21.79
N ASN A 118 12.83 -21.67 -21.76
CA ASN A 118 13.60 -21.93 -20.54
C ASN A 118 14.44 -20.72 -20.10
N GLU A 119 15.05 -20.02 -21.04
CA GLU A 119 15.87 -18.83 -20.75
C GLU A 119 14.98 -17.67 -20.23
N ARG A 120 13.83 -17.48 -20.86
CA ARG A 120 12.85 -16.46 -20.48
C ARG A 120 12.22 -16.75 -19.11
N PHE A 121 11.98 -18.02 -18.79
CA PHE A 121 11.50 -18.40 -17.45
C PHE A 121 12.57 -18.17 -16.38
N GLN A 122 13.85 -18.47 -16.66
CA GLN A 122 14.94 -18.17 -15.74
C GLN A 122 15.11 -16.66 -15.51
N GLN A 123 14.93 -15.83 -16.53
CA GLN A 123 14.92 -14.38 -16.37
C GLN A 123 13.81 -13.92 -15.41
N GLY A 124 12.58 -14.40 -15.59
CA GLY A 124 11.47 -14.10 -14.69
C GLY A 124 11.72 -14.52 -13.24
N MET A 125 12.38 -15.68 -13.04
CA MET A 125 12.75 -16.15 -11.71
C MET A 125 13.86 -15.28 -11.08
N GLN A 126 14.83 -14.85 -11.88
CA GLN A 126 15.87 -13.92 -11.42
C GLN A 126 15.30 -12.56 -11.05
N ASP A 127 14.34 -12.04 -11.84
CA ASP A 127 13.66 -10.78 -11.54
C ASP A 127 12.85 -10.87 -10.26
N LEU A 128 12.16 -12.01 -10.03
CA LEU A 128 11.47 -12.26 -8.77
C LEU A 128 12.45 -12.28 -7.59
N TRP A 129 13.58 -12.98 -7.72
CA TRP A 129 14.59 -13.04 -6.66
C TRP A 129 15.20 -11.68 -6.35
N ARG A 130 15.58 -10.93 -7.39
CA ARG A 130 16.07 -9.54 -7.22
C ARG A 130 15.03 -8.63 -6.59
N GLY A 131 13.77 -8.75 -7.03
CA GLY A 131 12.66 -7.99 -6.46
C GLY A 131 12.44 -8.28 -4.97
N LEU A 132 12.51 -9.55 -4.56
CA LEU A 132 12.41 -9.96 -3.16
C LEU A 132 13.60 -9.47 -2.33
N ALA A 133 14.82 -9.56 -2.86
CA ALA A 133 16.02 -9.08 -2.18
C ALA A 133 15.98 -7.56 -1.97
N ASN A 134 15.66 -6.79 -3.02
CA ASN A 134 15.51 -5.33 -2.93
C ASN A 134 14.36 -4.93 -1.99
N GLY A 135 13.26 -5.70 -2.01
CA GLY A 135 12.15 -5.51 -1.06
C GLY A 135 12.58 -5.73 0.38
N ALA A 136 13.38 -6.77 0.65
CA ALA A 136 13.92 -7.04 1.98
C ALA A 136 14.88 -5.92 2.45
N GLU A 137 15.76 -5.43 1.58
CA GLU A 137 16.65 -4.30 1.87
C GLU A 137 15.86 -3.03 2.24
N ASN A 138 14.83 -2.71 1.47
CA ASN A 138 13.96 -1.56 1.76
C ASN A 138 13.24 -1.70 3.12
N MET A 139 12.90 -2.93 3.53
CA MET A 139 12.26 -3.20 4.82
C MET A 139 13.19 -3.02 6.01
N ILE A 140 14.51 -3.10 5.85
CA ILE A 140 15.48 -2.90 6.94
C ILE A 140 15.30 -1.50 7.55
N GLY A 141 15.27 -0.46 6.72
CA GLY A 141 15.08 0.91 7.17
C GLY A 141 13.77 1.13 7.92
N ILE A 142 12.68 0.59 7.38
CA ILE A 142 11.35 0.68 7.99
C ILE A 142 11.31 -0.10 9.30
N GLY A 143 11.91 -1.30 9.35
CA GLY A 143 11.99 -2.15 10.54
C GLY A 143 12.75 -1.45 11.68
N VAL A 144 13.91 -0.87 11.38
CA VAL A 144 14.69 -0.10 12.37
C VAL A 144 13.92 1.11 12.87
N ALA A 145 13.34 1.89 11.95
CA ALA A 145 12.57 3.09 12.31
C ALA A 145 11.36 2.76 13.20
N THR A 146 10.61 1.70 12.86
CA THR A 146 9.48 1.24 13.69
C THR A 146 9.92 0.67 15.03
N GLY A 147 11.04 -0.04 15.08
CA GLY A 147 11.63 -0.54 16.32
C GLY A 147 12.00 0.60 17.27
N VAL A 148 12.73 1.60 16.78
CA VAL A 148 13.11 2.80 17.55
C VAL A 148 11.87 3.57 18.02
N ALA A 149 10.88 3.76 17.14
CA ALA A 149 9.62 4.40 17.52
C ALA A 149 8.89 3.62 18.62
N GLY A 150 8.90 2.28 18.56
CA GLY A 150 8.33 1.42 19.61
C GLY A 150 9.03 1.61 20.97
N VAL A 151 10.36 1.74 21.00
CA VAL A 151 11.13 2.06 22.21
C VAL A 151 10.73 3.42 22.77
N ILE A 152 10.63 4.46 21.92
CA ILE A 152 10.22 5.81 22.34
C ILE A 152 8.81 5.78 22.94
N ILE A 153 7.84 5.17 22.25
CA ILE A 153 6.46 5.05 22.72
C ILE A 153 6.40 4.29 24.05
N GLY A 154 7.12 3.16 24.16
CA GLY A 154 7.21 2.36 25.37
C GLY A 154 7.78 3.15 26.55
N THR A 155 8.88 3.89 26.33
CA THR A 155 9.51 4.73 27.35
C THR A 155 8.57 5.84 27.83
N VAL A 156 7.93 6.54 26.91
CA VAL A 156 6.98 7.61 27.25
C VAL A 156 5.77 7.07 28.02
N SER A 157 5.28 5.87 27.66
CA SER A 157 4.18 5.21 28.36
C SER A 157 4.57 4.77 29.76
N LEU A 158 5.76 4.19 29.93
CA LEU A 158 6.27 3.70 31.22
C LEU A 158 6.61 4.84 32.19
N THR A 159 7.10 5.97 31.70
CA THR A 159 7.44 7.14 32.51
C THR A 159 6.22 8.00 32.87
N GLY A 160 5.07 7.74 32.23
CA GLY A 160 3.88 8.59 32.41
C GLY A 160 4.02 9.97 31.76
N ALA A 161 5.07 10.21 30.97
CA ALA A 161 5.31 11.52 30.34
C ALA A 161 4.16 11.98 29.44
N HIS A 162 3.37 11.05 28.90
CA HIS A 162 2.18 11.35 28.12
C HIS A 162 1.11 12.09 28.94
N GLN A 163 0.99 11.78 30.26
CA GLN A 163 0.05 12.47 31.15
C GLN A 163 0.47 13.92 31.35
N VAL A 164 1.77 14.14 31.64
CA VAL A 164 2.32 15.50 31.81
C VAL A 164 2.15 16.35 30.55
N ILE A 165 2.41 15.75 29.38
CA ILE A 165 2.19 16.44 28.09
C ILE A 165 0.69 16.74 27.90
N GLY A 166 -0.18 15.79 28.25
CA GLY A 166 -1.63 15.98 28.17
C GLY A 166 -2.10 17.15 29.04
N GLU A 167 -1.71 17.17 30.32
CA GLU A 167 -2.03 18.26 31.25
C GLU A 167 -1.50 19.63 30.77
N PHE A 168 -0.30 19.64 30.20
CA PHE A 168 0.28 20.85 29.63
C PHE A 168 -0.51 21.37 28.41
N VAL A 169 -0.94 20.49 27.52
CA VAL A 169 -1.78 20.83 26.37
C VAL A 169 -3.16 21.32 26.84
N GLU A 170 -3.74 20.69 27.87
CA GLU A 170 -5.00 21.11 28.48
C GLU A 170 -4.89 22.50 29.10
N MET A 171 -3.84 22.75 29.87
CA MET A 171 -3.55 24.05 30.45
C MET A 171 -3.42 25.14 29.38
N LEU A 172 -2.65 24.88 28.31
CA LEU A 172 -2.48 25.83 27.21
C LEU A 172 -3.76 26.05 26.40
N SER A 173 -4.61 25.03 26.30
CA SER A 173 -5.89 25.13 25.59
C SER A 173 -6.93 25.95 26.35
N SER A 174 -6.66 26.26 27.63
CA SER A 174 -7.64 26.94 28.53
C SER A 174 -9.03 26.31 28.49
N GLY A 175 -9.08 24.99 28.30
CA GLY A 175 -10.29 24.22 28.14
C GLY A 175 -11.00 24.41 26.78
N SER A 176 -10.46 25.10 25.80
CA SER A 176 -11.06 25.22 24.47
C SER A 176 -10.75 23.98 23.61
N LEU A 177 -11.79 23.23 23.23
CA LEU A 177 -11.63 22.03 22.39
C LEU A 177 -10.95 22.35 21.06
N ILE A 178 -11.29 23.49 20.44
CA ILE A 178 -10.70 23.89 19.15
C ILE A 178 -9.20 24.17 19.28
N LEU A 179 -8.81 24.89 20.33
CA LEU A 179 -7.40 25.20 20.58
C LEU A 179 -6.61 23.95 20.92
N MET A 180 -7.21 23.04 21.69
CA MET A 180 -6.62 21.74 21.99
C MET A 180 -6.38 20.92 20.71
N LEU A 181 -7.37 20.80 19.82
CA LEU A 181 -7.22 20.08 18.54
C LEU A 181 -6.13 20.71 17.68
N LEU A 182 -6.02 22.03 17.68
CA LEU A 182 -4.97 22.74 16.94
C LEU A 182 -3.58 22.45 17.53
N LEU A 183 -3.44 22.45 18.85
CA LEU A 183 -2.19 22.10 19.53
C LEU A 183 -1.80 20.65 19.25
N VAL A 184 -2.74 19.71 19.30
CA VAL A 184 -2.52 18.30 18.95
C VAL A 184 -2.10 18.16 17.49
N ALA A 185 -2.69 18.91 16.57
CA ALA A 185 -2.31 18.91 15.17
C ALA A 185 -0.86 19.41 14.98
N VAL A 186 -0.47 20.49 15.65
CA VAL A 186 0.91 21.00 15.61
C VAL A 186 1.90 19.98 16.18
N MET A 187 1.58 19.39 17.33
CA MET A 187 2.40 18.32 17.94
C MET A 187 2.54 17.11 17.00
N SER A 188 1.45 16.69 16.37
CA SER A 188 1.47 15.59 15.41
C SER A 188 2.32 15.91 14.18
N LEU A 189 2.30 17.13 13.69
CA LEU A 189 3.17 17.58 12.60
C LEU A 189 4.65 17.56 12.99
N LEU A 190 4.97 18.07 14.17
CA LEU A 190 6.36 18.10 14.68
C LEU A 190 6.91 16.67 14.86
N LEU A 191 6.13 15.79 15.47
CA LEU A 191 6.50 14.38 15.65
C LEU A 191 6.57 13.64 14.32
N GLY A 192 5.65 13.94 13.39
CA GLY A 192 5.58 13.33 12.07
C GLY A 192 6.76 13.66 11.15
N MET A 193 7.51 14.73 11.44
CA MET A 193 8.75 15.05 10.71
C MET A 193 9.88 14.06 11.00
N GLY A 194 9.84 13.38 12.16
CA GLY A 194 10.89 12.45 12.59
C GLY A 194 10.46 11.00 12.73
N LEU A 195 9.16 10.72 12.74
CA LEU A 195 8.61 9.39 12.94
C LEU A 195 7.90 8.85 11.70
N PRO A 196 7.93 7.52 11.47
CA PRO A 196 7.06 6.89 10.47
C PRO A 196 5.58 7.20 10.75
N THR A 197 4.78 7.38 9.70
CA THR A 197 3.37 7.81 9.80
C THR A 197 2.55 6.92 10.74
N THR A 198 2.73 5.61 10.68
CA THR A 198 2.02 4.64 11.55
C THR A 198 2.38 4.83 13.02
N ALA A 199 3.68 4.99 13.34
CA ALA A 199 4.15 5.20 14.69
C ALA A 199 3.67 6.53 15.27
N ASN A 200 3.71 7.60 14.47
CA ASN A 200 3.17 8.89 14.83
C ASN A 200 1.66 8.82 15.11
N TYR A 201 0.89 8.19 14.24
CA TYR A 201 -0.55 8.03 14.42
C TYR A 201 -0.88 7.26 15.70
N ILE A 202 -0.26 6.10 15.92
CA ILE A 202 -0.50 5.27 17.12
C ILE A 202 -0.09 6.05 18.39
N GLY A 203 1.08 6.70 18.37
CA GLY A 203 1.57 7.48 19.50
C GLY A 203 0.60 8.61 19.86
N VAL A 204 0.34 9.52 18.93
CA VAL A 204 -0.50 10.68 19.19
C VAL A 204 -1.93 10.28 19.54
N SER A 205 -2.52 9.30 18.83
CA SER A 205 -3.89 8.86 19.12
C SER A 205 -4.04 8.22 20.50
N SER A 206 -3.07 7.40 20.92
CA SER A 206 -3.13 6.74 22.23
C SER A 206 -3.04 7.72 23.40
N TRP A 207 -2.38 8.85 23.23
CA TRP A 207 -2.20 9.85 24.29
C TRP A 207 -3.29 10.92 24.27
N MET A 208 -3.66 11.39 23.11
CA MET A 208 -4.56 12.53 22.95
C MET A 208 -6.03 12.16 22.85
N ALA A 209 -6.37 10.96 22.37
CA ALA A 209 -7.75 10.57 22.25
C ALA A 209 -8.51 10.54 23.58
N PRO A 210 -7.98 9.96 24.67
CA PRO A 210 -8.64 9.99 25.98
C PRO A 210 -8.89 11.42 26.48
N LEU A 211 -7.91 12.32 26.25
CA LEU A 211 -8.00 13.71 26.68
C LEU A 211 -9.04 14.51 25.89
N ILE A 212 -9.11 14.30 24.58
CA ILE A 212 -10.12 14.90 23.70
C ILE A 212 -11.53 14.43 24.08
N VAL A 213 -11.65 13.12 24.39
CA VAL A 213 -12.94 12.54 24.81
C VAL A 213 -13.39 13.11 26.16
N SER A 214 -12.49 13.23 27.14
CA SER A 214 -12.83 13.79 28.46
C SER A 214 -13.33 15.23 28.34
N LEU A 215 -12.60 16.11 27.65
CA LEU A 215 -13.00 17.49 27.41
C LEU A 215 -14.29 17.64 26.58
N GLY A 216 -14.45 16.76 25.57
CA GLY A 216 -15.63 16.72 24.73
C GLY A 216 -16.89 16.28 25.51
N SER A 217 -16.75 15.36 26.47
CA SER A 217 -17.83 14.88 27.33
C SER A 217 -18.22 15.94 28.39
N GLU A 218 -17.27 16.60 29.04
CA GLU A 218 -17.49 17.67 29.99
C GLU A 218 -18.27 18.86 29.39
N ARG A 219 -18.06 19.11 28.10
CA ARG A 219 -18.74 20.19 27.38
C ARG A 219 -20.04 19.79 26.70
N GLY A 220 -20.47 18.53 26.83
CA GLY A 220 -21.69 18.02 26.21
C GLY A 220 -21.65 17.98 24.67
N LEU A 221 -20.46 18.13 24.06
CA LEU A 221 -20.25 18.09 22.59
C LEU A 221 -20.23 16.66 22.06
N LEU A 222 -19.82 15.69 22.88
CA LEU A 222 -19.95 14.27 22.62
C LEU A 222 -21.22 13.82 23.33
N GLY A 223 -22.34 13.75 22.60
CA GLY A 223 -23.60 13.26 23.17
C GLY A 223 -23.37 11.90 23.83
N ALA A 224 -24.21 11.57 24.83
CA ALA A 224 -24.16 10.44 25.75
C ALA A 224 -24.07 9.02 25.16
N ARG A 225 -23.39 8.81 24.01
CA ARG A 225 -23.20 7.55 23.32
C ARG A 225 -21.82 6.90 23.54
N VAL A 226 -21.02 7.42 24.46
CA VAL A 226 -19.67 6.89 24.78
C VAL A 226 -19.59 6.52 26.26
N ALA A 227 -20.72 6.10 26.83
CA ALA A 227 -20.77 5.45 28.16
C ALA A 227 -20.95 3.94 27.95
#